data_242154b8b02ba923a99144c20496a878
#
_entry.id   242154b8b02ba923a99144c20496a878
#
_cell.length_a   1.000
_cell.length_b   1.000
_cell.length_c   1.000
_cell.angle_alpha   90.00
_cell.angle_beta   90.00
_cell.angle_gamma   90.00
#
_symmetry.space_group_name_H-M   'P 1'
#
loop_
_entity.id
_entity.type
_entity.pdbx_description
1 polymer ?
#
loop_
_entity_poly.entity_id
_entity_poly.type
_entity_poly.pdbx_seq_one_letter_code
_entity_poly.pdbx_strand_id
1 'polypeptide(L)'
;KGSKEASRKKRPPMPENRTMLATDTIWVHRDPGVDSAPEDASPPPWLQNAQLLADWHCPADALNTALEVALCDLAGERVPDGLFPWAAAGAEALGLQGAHWADLHLCHWHVSNGQVTLLPPNLPAPDVLTQLWQELSEFVASDGLTLVPGDAGHARVSGECLQDIPTAALNKVMGRPLADFLPRSAQLKRLQNELQMWFYTHPALQGLQRPINSVWFCGTGALTPGLQRMCRQIAWSAGQAPAAGEQWLWASDTQASLWHIDGASLWQKAWRRFKPLAWPHVAHELD
;
A
#
# COMPACT_ATOMS: atom_id res chain seq x y z
N LYS A 1 -5.39 16.32 -41.20
CA LYS A 1 -5.33 14.85 -41.10
C LYS A 1 -3.86 14.49 -40.90
N GLY A 2 -3.42 14.23 -39.70
CA GLY A 2 -2.07 13.80 -39.35
C GLY A 2 -2.20 13.04 -38.02
N SER A 3 -2.38 11.72 -38.13
CA SER A 3 -2.39 10.80 -37.02
C SER A 3 -0.97 10.74 -36.41
N LYS A 4 -0.81 11.19 -35.17
CA LYS A 4 0.38 10.93 -34.37
C LYS A 4 0.31 9.50 -33.89
N GLU A 5 0.99 8.59 -34.55
CA GLU A 5 1.34 7.27 -34.01
C GLU A 5 2.18 7.45 -32.75
N ALA A 6 1.59 7.13 -31.61
CA ALA A 6 2.33 7.05 -30.36
C ALA A 6 3.30 5.86 -30.46
N SER A 7 4.58 6.14 -30.55
CA SER A 7 5.67 5.18 -30.51
C SER A 7 5.58 4.34 -29.22
N ARG A 8 5.07 3.12 -29.32
CA ARG A 8 5.19 2.09 -28.29
C ARG A 8 6.67 1.77 -28.12
N LYS A 9 7.32 2.36 -27.13
CA LYS A 9 8.63 1.90 -26.67
C LYS A 9 8.49 0.42 -26.27
N LYS A 10 9.11 -0.46 -27.03
CA LYS A 10 9.25 -1.90 -26.69
C LYS A 10 9.91 -1.99 -25.33
N ARG A 11 9.24 -2.65 -24.38
CA ARG A 11 9.85 -3.05 -23.10
C ARG A 11 11.13 -3.85 -23.41
N PRO A 12 12.21 -3.62 -22.66
CA PRO A 12 13.37 -4.50 -22.75
C PRO A 12 12.94 -5.94 -22.43
N PRO A 13 13.52 -6.96 -23.10
CA PRO A 13 13.22 -8.35 -22.79
C PRO A 13 13.65 -8.61 -21.34
N MET A 14 12.79 -9.28 -20.58
CA MET A 14 13.12 -9.78 -19.25
C MET A 14 14.40 -10.63 -19.32
N PRO A 15 15.33 -10.47 -18.37
CA PRO A 15 16.46 -11.39 -18.29
C PRO A 15 15.94 -12.81 -18.07
N GLU A 16 16.35 -13.75 -18.91
CA GLU A 16 15.93 -15.16 -18.91
C GLU A 16 16.37 -15.94 -17.65
N ASN A 17 17.02 -15.30 -16.69
CA ASN A 17 17.54 -15.96 -15.50
C ASN A 17 16.51 -15.94 -14.35
N ARG A 18 15.72 -17.02 -14.26
CA ARG A 18 14.91 -17.39 -13.09
C ARG A 18 15.72 -17.63 -11.78
N THR A 19 17.01 -17.33 -11.78
CA THR A 19 17.93 -17.52 -10.63
C THR A 19 17.97 -16.29 -9.70
N MET A 20 17.06 -15.31 -9.87
CA MET A 20 17.12 -14.04 -9.13
C MET A 20 16.71 -14.14 -7.66
N LEU A 21 16.11 -15.24 -7.22
CA LEU A 21 15.74 -15.41 -5.81
C LEU A 21 16.63 -16.48 -5.17
N ALA A 22 17.90 -16.15 -4.95
CA ALA A 22 18.83 -17.04 -4.23
C ALA A 22 18.66 -16.97 -2.70
N THR A 23 17.83 -16.08 -2.20
CA THR A 23 17.55 -15.88 -0.78
C THR A 23 16.08 -16.11 -0.48
N ASP A 24 15.77 -16.70 0.68
CA ASP A 24 14.40 -16.96 1.13
C ASP A 24 13.69 -15.68 1.59
N THR A 25 14.37 -14.55 1.68
CA THR A 25 13.86 -13.29 2.21
C THR A 25 14.24 -12.12 1.31
N ILE A 26 13.26 -11.27 0.98
CA ILE A 26 13.46 -10.00 0.29
C ILE A 26 13.21 -8.89 1.28
N TRP A 27 14.25 -8.11 1.58
CA TRP A 27 14.12 -6.93 2.41
C TRP A 27 13.53 -5.77 1.60
N VAL A 28 12.42 -5.23 2.06
CA VAL A 28 11.74 -4.12 1.40
C VAL A 28 11.95 -2.84 2.19
N HIS A 29 12.56 -1.86 1.55
CA HIS A 29 12.59 -0.48 2.03
C HIS A 29 11.62 0.33 1.21
N ARG A 30 10.62 0.90 1.86
CA ARG A 30 9.69 1.83 1.23
C ARG A 30 10.11 3.25 1.58
N ASP A 31 10.33 4.04 0.56
CA ASP A 31 10.44 5.48 0.74
C ASP A 31 9.07 6.01 1.19
N PRO A 32 8.95 6.63 2.37
CA PRO A 32 7.68 7.12 2.89
C PRO A 32 7.08 8.28 2.07
N GLY A 33 7.47 8.42 0.79
CA GLY A 33 6.94 9.39 -0.14
C GLY A 33 6.79 10.75 0.54
N VAL A 34 7.75 11.57 0.40
CA VAL A 34 7.69 12.94 0.92
C VAL A 34 6.47 13.64 0.33
N ASP A 35 5.82 14.51 1.09
CA ASP A 35 4.71 15.40 0.69
C ASP A 35 4.95 16.21 -0.60
N SER A 36 6.09 16.03 -1.23
CA SER A 36 6.50 16.54 -2.53
C SER A 36 7.75 15.79 -2.97
N ALA A 37 7.60 14.53 -3.41
CA ALA A 37 8.72 13.86 -4.05
C ALA A 37 9.07 14.65 -5.33
N PRO A 38 10.28 15.17 -5.47
CA PRO A 38 10.76 15.58 -6.77
C PRO A 38 10.65 14.36 -7.70
N GLU A 39 10.34 14.58 -8.97
CA GLU A 39 10.26 13.54 -10.00
C GLU A 39 11.51 12.65 -10.12
N ASP A 40 12.57 13.00 -9.42
CA ASP A 40 13.87 12.34 -9.32
C ASP A 40 14.15 11.81 -7.89
N ALA A 41 13.29 10.94 -7.37
CA ALA A 41 13.66 10.17 -6.17
C ALA A 41 14.82 9.22 -6.52
N SER A 42 16.04 9.73 -6.42
CA SER A 42 17.24 8.92 -6.63
C SER A 42 17.38 7.92 -5.47
N PRO A 43 17.76 6.66 -5.76
CA PRO A 43 18.04 5.69 -4.73
C PRO A 43 19.05 6.24 -3.71
N PRO A 44 18.96 5.84 -2.44
CA PRO A 44 19.84 6.33 -1.41
C PRO A 44 21.32 6.23 -1.81
N PRO A 45 22.20 7.21 -1.46
CA PRO A 45 23.59 7.24 -1.90
C PRO A 45 24.39 5.96 -1.58
N TRP A 46 23.94 5.19 -0.60
CA TRP A 46 24.56 3.95 -0.21
C TRP A 46 24.28 2.78 -1.16
N LEU A 47 23.23 2.84 -1.98
CA LEU A 47 22.98 1.87 -3.05
C LEU A 47 23.94 2.03 -4.24
N GLN A 48 24.71 3.12 -4.31
CA GLN A 48 25.68 3.34 -5.40
C GLN A 48 26.75 2.25 -5.51
N ASN A 49 27.02 1.50 -4.43
CA ASN A 49 27.97 0.40 -4.41
C ASN A 49 27.31 -1.01 -4.43
N ALA A 50 25.99 -1.06 -4.59
CA ALA A 50 25.24 -2.32 -4.72
C ALA A 50 25.01 -2.62 -6.19
N GLN A 51 24.84 -3.91 -6.52
CA GLN A 51 24.52 -4.34 -7.88
C GLN A 51 23.02 -4.20 -8.12
N LEU A 52 22.62 -3.34 -9.06
CA LEU A 52 21.23 -3.27 -9.53
C LEU A 52 20.89 -4.55 -10.31
N LEU A 53 19.87 -5.28 -9.86
CA LEU A 53 19.39 -6.50 -10.50
C LEU A 53 18.20 -6.21 -11.42
N ALA A 54 17.27 -5.38 -10.99
CA ALA A 54 16.08 -5.02 -11.76
C ALA A 54 15.55 -3.65 -11.35
N ASP A 55 14.79 -3.02 -12.23
CA ASP A 55 14.16 -1.71 -12.01
C ASP A 55 12.77 -1.68 -12.63
N TRP A 56 11.81 -1.10 -11.92
CA TRP A 56 10.41 -0.97 -12.33
C TRP A 56 9.94 0.45 -12.21
N HIS A 57 9.14 0.87 -13.16
CA HIS A 57 8.50 2.18 -13.18
C HIS A 57 6.99 2.03 -13.28
N CYS A 58 6.28 2.83 -12.50
CA CYS A 58 4.83 2.88 -12.47
C CYS A 58 4.36 4.31 -12.75
N PRO A 59 3.38 4.52 -13.64
CA PRO A 59 2.80 5.84 -13.86
C PRO A 59 2.25 6.46 -12.57
N ALA A 60 2.33 7.77 -12.45
CA ALA A 60 1.85 8.48 -11.26
C ALA A 60 0.33 8.32 -11.05
N ASP A 61 -0.42 8.17 -12.14
CA ASP A 61 -1.88 7.96 -12.17
C ASP A 61 -2.30 6.48 -12.08
N ALA A 62 -1.35 5.53 -12.05
CA ALA A 62 -1.68 4.12 -11.80
C ALA A 62 -2.18 3.93 -10.37
N LEU A 63 -3.05 2.95 -10.16
CA LEU A 63 -3.60 2.61 -8.85
C LEU A 63 -2.58 1.83 -8.01
N ASN A 64 -1.82 0.93 -8.64
CA ASN A 64 -0.70 0.23 -8.02
C ASN A 64 0.52 1.15 -7.84
N THR A 65 1.31 0.85 -6.85
CA THR A 65 2.66 1.40 -6.67
C THR A 65 3.69 0.62 -7.48
N ALA A 66 4.88 1.19 -7.67
CA ALA A 66 5.99 0.46 -8.30
C ALA A 66 6.42 -0.77 -7.49
N LEU A 67 6.27 -0.74 -6.16
CA LEU A 67 6.48 -1.90 -5.30
C LEU A 67 5.57 -3.06 -5.69
N GLU A 68 4.27 -2.82 -5.82
CA GLU A 68 3.29 -3.85 -6.19
C GLU A 68 3.57 -4.43 -7.57
N VAL A 69 3.97 -3.58 -8.53
CA VAL A 69 4.40 -4.02 -9.87
C VAL A 69 5.64 -4.92 -9.77
N ALA A 70 6.64 -4.52 -8.98
CA ALA A 70 7.85 -5.31 -8.76
C ALA A 70 7.55 -6.67 -8.14
N LEU A 71 6.69 -6.71 -7.12
CA LEU A 71 6.29 -7.95 -6.45
C LEU A 71 5.53 -8.91 -7.38
N CYS A 72 4.66 -8.37 -8.25
CA CYS A 72 4.00 -9.18 -9.29
C CYS A 72 5.01 -9.81 -10.25
N ASP A 73 5.94 -9.02 -10.76
CA ASP A 73 6.95 -9.51 -11.69
C ASP A 73 7.87 -10.56 -11.02
N LEU A 74 8.28 -10.33 -9.76
CA LEU A 74 9.08 -11.29 -8.98
C LEU A 74 8.31 -12.59 -8.67
N ALA A 75 7.00 -12.49 -8.44
CA ALA A 75 6.12 -13.65 -8.27
C ALA A 75 5.89 -14.42 -9.59
N GLY A 76 6.22 -13.83 -10.74
CA GLY A 76 5.86 -14.33 -12.06
C GLY A 76 4.37 -14.22 -12.38
N GLU A 77 3.69 -13.27 -11.75
CA GLU A 77 2.25 -13.06 -11.83
C GLU A 77 1.92 -11.78 -12.60
N ARG A 78 0.69 -11.74 -13.12
CA ARG A 78 0.14 -10.53 -13.75
C ARG A 78 -1.15 -10.16 -13.06
N VAL A 79 -1.15 -9.02 -12.39
CA VAL A 79 -2.31 -8.49 -11.69
C VAL A 79 -2.74 -7.21 -12.37
N PRO A 80 -4.04 -7.02 -12.63
CA PRO A 80 -4.57 -5.75 -13.14
C PRO A 80 -4.26 -4.60 -12.18
N ASP A 81 -4.16 -3.40 -12.72
CA ASP A 81 -3.91 -2.20 -11.92
C ASP A 81 -4.99 -2.00 -10.85
N GLY A 82 -4.58 -1.79 -9.60
CA GLY A 82 -5.46 -1.63 -8.44
C GLY A 82 -5.97 -2.93 -7.82
N LEU A 83 -5.48 -4.10 -8.25
CA LEU A 83 -5.90 -5.41 -7.72
C LEU A 83 -4.77 -6.18 -7.03
N PHE A 84 -3.76 -5.49 -6.48
CA PHE A 84 -2.75 -6.18 -5.68
C PHE A 84 -3.34 -6.61 -4.32
N PRO A 85 -3.28 -7.92 -3.95
CA PRO A 85 -4.09 -8.50 -2.89
C PRO A 85 -3.49 -8.35 -1.48
N TRP A 86 -3.10 -7.15 -1.05
CA TRP A 86 -2.53 -6.94 0.29
C TRP A 86 -3.46 -7.39 1.41
N ALA A 87 -4.74 -7.03 1.29
CA ALA A 87 -5.72 -7.37 2.33
C ALA A 87 -5.94 -8.89 2.44
N ALA A 88 -5.97 -9.59 1.31
CA ALA A 88 -6.11 -11.05 1.30
C ALA A 88 -4.85 -11.74 1.85
N ALA A 89 -3.65 -11.23 1.55
CA ALA A 89 -2.41 -11.75 2.10
C ALA A 89 -2.33 -11.54 3.63
N GLY A 90 -2.71 -10.35 4.13
CA GLY A 90 -2.78 -10.08 5.56
C GLY A 90 -3.86 -10.90 6.27
N ALA A 91 -5.04 -11.10 5.65
CA ALA A 91 -6.10 -11.94 6.20
C ALA A 91 -5.64 -13.40 6.33
N GLU A 92 -4.94 -13.92 5.31
CA GLU A 92 -4.38 -15.26 5.35
C GLU A 92 -3.34 -15.42 6.46
N ALA A 93 -2.43 -14.44 6.61
CA ALA A 93 -1.41 -14.47 7.68
C ALA A 93 -2.04 -14.54 9.08
N LEU A 94 -3.22 -13.94 9.27
CA LEU A 94 -3.98 -13.98 10.52
C LEU A 94 -4.95 -15.20 10.61
N GLY A 95 -5.00 -16.06 9.60
CA GLY A 95 -5.92 -17.20 9.56
C GLY A 95 -7.39 -16.81 9.44
N LEU A 96 -7.69 -15.61 8.95
CA LEU A 96 -9.06 -15.13 8.78
C LEU A 96 -9.75 -15.84 7.62
N GLN A 97 -11.06 -16.11 7.78
CA GLN A 97 -11.89 -16.72 6.75
C GLN A 97 -12.76 -15.66 6.09
N GLY A 98 -12.81 -15.66 4.78
CA GLY A 98 -13.64 -14.74 3.99
C GLY A 98 -13.31 -14.80 2.52
N ALA A 99 -14.21 -14.29 1.67
CA ALA A 99 -13.97 -14.10 0.25
C ALA A 99 -13.81 -12.60 -0.04
N HIS A 100 -12.91 -12.25 -0.98
CA HIS A 100 -12.74 -10.88 -1.45
C HIS A 100 -12.47 -9.85 -0.32
N TRP A 101 -11.21 -9.67 -0.02
CA TRP A 101 -10.75 -8.80 1.06
C TRP A 101 -10.40 -7.39 0.55
N ALA A 102 -10.57 -6.40 1.42
CA ALA A 102 -9.97 -5.07 1.31
C ALA A 102 -9.46 -4.61 2.69
N ASP A 103 -8.40 -3.83 2.70
CA ASP A 103 -8.01 -3.03 3.85
C ASP A 103 -8.89 -1.77 3.89
N LEU A 104 -9.41 -1.44 5.07
CA LEU A 104 -10.19 -0.26 5.35
C LEU A 104 -9.40 0.63 6.30
N HIS A 105 -9.07 1.84 5.86
CA HIS A 105 -8.36 2.83 6.67
C HIS A 105 -9.28 3.99 7.03
N LEU A 106 -9.36 4.31 8.32
CA LEU A 106 -10.01 5.53 8.78
C LEU A 106 -9.19 6.74 8.30
N CYS A 107 -9.84 7.73 7.73
CA CYS A 107 -9.16 8.88 7.15
C CYS A 107 -9.93 10.19 7.33
N HIS A 108 -9.24 11.29 7.06
CA HIS A 108 -9.81 12.62 7.00
C HIS A 108 -9.74 13.14 5.56
N TRP A 109 -10.89 13.33 4.94
CA TRP A 109 -10.98 14.01 3.66
C TRP A 109 -11.02 15.52 3.88
N HIS A 110 -9.95 16.18 3.46
CA HIS A 110 -9.78 17.62 3.58
C HIS A 110 -10.15 18.30 2.27
N VAL A 111 -11.09 19.23 2.32
CA VAL A 111 -11.50 20.02 1.15
C VAL A 111 -10.78 21.36 1.18
N SER A 112 -9.96 21.62 0.16
CA SER A 112 -9.28 22.89 -0.02
C SER A 112 -9.20 23.23 -1.51
N ASN A 113 -9.47 24.50 -1.84
CA ASN A 113 -9.41 25.00 -3.23
C ASN A 113 -10.19 24.15 -4.25
N GLY A 114 -11.33 23.60 -3.83
CA GLY A 114 -12.18 22.76 -4.70
C GLY A 114 -11.64 21.34 -4.94
N GLN A 115 -10.57 20.96 -4.27
CA GLN A 115 -10.02 19.61 -4.31
C GLN A 115 -10.19 18.90 -2.98
N VAL A 116 -10.37 17.58 -3.03
CA VAL A 116 -10.41 16.70 -1.86
C VAL A 116 -9.07 15.98 -1.76
N THR A 117 -8.43 16.09 -0.59
CA THR A 117 -7.14 15.43 -0.29
C THR A 117 -7.34 14.49 0.90
N LEU A 118 -6.73 13.32 0.87
CA LEU A 118 -6.75 12.37 1.97
C LEU A 118 -5.62 12.67 2.95
N LEU A 119 -5.98 12.85 4.21
CA LEU A 119 -5.05 13.08 5.31
C LEU A 119 -5.24 12.04 6.43
N PRO A 120 -4.21 11.79 7.24
CA PRO A 120 -4.37 10.98 8.44
C PRO A 120 -5.30 11.71 9.43
N PRO A 121 -6.26 11.01 10.05
CA PRO A 121 -7.16 11.61 11.03
C PRO A 121 -6.49 11.72 12.40
N ASN A 122 -7.02 12.56 13.27
CA ASN A 122 -6.76 12.45 14.70
C ASN A 122 -7.69 11.38 15.28
N LEU A 123 -7.11 10.27 15.71
CA LEU A 123 -7.88 9.18 16.28
C LEU A 123 -8.39 9.56 17.68
N PRO A 124 -9.60 9.13 18.06
CA PRO A 124 -10.10 9.29 19.43
C PRO A 124 -9.32 8.37 20.40
N ALA A 125 -9.63 8.48 21.70
CA ALA A 125 -9.07 7.59 22.71
C ALA A 125 -9.34 6.10 22.39
N PRO A 126 -8.47 5.17 22.81
CA PRO A 126 -8.55 3.76 22.41
C PRO A 126 -9.87 3.06 22.73
N ASP A 127 -10.49 3.39 23.85
CA ASP A 127 -11.80 2.87 24.26
C ASP A 127 -12.92 3.38 23.33
N VAL A 128 -12.89 4.65 22.99
CA VAL A 128 -13.82 5.27 22.03
C VAL A 128 -13.60 4.68 20.62
N LEU A 129 -12.36 4.48 20.23
CA LEU A 129 -12.03 3.85 18.93
C LEU A 129 -12.54 2.40 18.87
N THR A 130 -12.43 1.64 19.97
CA THR A 130 -12.95 0.28 20.05
C THR A 130 -14.48 0.26 19.87
N GLN A 131 -15.19 1.18 20.53
CA GLN A 131 -16.63 1.32 20.34
C GLN A 131 -16.98 1.72 18.90
N LEU A 132 -16.21 2.66 18.32
CA LEU A 132 -16.41 3.11 16.94
C LEU A 132 -16.27 1.92 15.94
N TRP A 133 -15.30 1.02 16.16
CA TRP A 133 -15.14 -0.17 15.34
C TRP A 133 -16.32 -1.15 15.47
N GLN A 134 -16.88 -1.30 16.65
CA GLN A 134 -18.07 -2.14 16.87
C GLN A 134 -19.27 -1.59 16.10
N GLU A 135 -19.57 -0.29 16.28
CA GLU A 135 -20.67 0.36 15.59
C GLU A 135 -20.48 0.37 14.06
N LEU A 136 -19.24 0.57 13.58
CA LEU A 136 -18.90 0.52 12.17
C LEU A 136 -19.11 -0.91 11.60
N SER A 137 -18.75 -1.94 12.38
CA SER A 137 -18.97 -3.34 11.98
C SER A 137 -20.46 -3.64 11.77
N GLU A 138 -21.33 -3.17 12.66
CA GLU A 138 -22.77 -3.28 12.52
C GLU A 138 -23.30 -2.51 11.31
N PHE A 139 -22.75 -1.31 11.07
CA PHE A 139 -23.14 -0.48 9.93
C PHE A 139 -22.82 -1.17 8.59
N VAL A 140 -21.58 -1.64 8.38
CA VAL A 140 -21.17 -2.23 7.11
C VAL A 140 -21.76 -3.63 6.88
N ALA A 141 -22.22 -4.30 7.95
CA ALA A 141 -22.86 -5.61 7.83
C ALA A 141 -24.13 -5.54 6.98
N SER A 142 -24.85 -4.41 6.98
CA SER A 142 -26.03 -4.20 6.14
C SER A 142 -25.71 -4.21 4.63
N ASP A 143 -24.47 -3.92 4.25
CA ASP A 143 -23.95 -4.00 2.87
C ASP A 143 -23.30 -5.34 2.55
N GLY A 144 -23.41 -6.34 3.43
CA GLY A 144 -22.84 -7.67 3.25
C GLY A 144 -21.33 -7.73 3.50
N LEU A 145 -20.79 -6.76 4.25
CA LEU A 145 -19.39 -6.74 4.65
C LEU A 145 -19.21 -7.26 6.08
N THR A 146 -18.16 -8.06 6.25
CA THR A 146 -17.66 -8.46 7.57
C THR A 146 -16.41 -7.67 7.86
N LEU A 147 -16.36 -6.95 8.97
CA LEU A 147 -15.25 -6.12 9.39
C LEU A 147 -14.49 -6.78 10.53
N VAL A 148 -13.17 -6.85 10.39
CA VAL A 148 -12.23 -7.33 11.42
C VAL A 148 -11.29 -6.18 11.77
N PRO A 149 -11.44 -5.56 12.95
CA PRO A 149 -10.55 -4.49 13.39
C PRO A 149 -9.10 -4.99 13.49
N GLY A 150 -8.17 -4.19 13.01
CA GLY A 150 -6.73 -4.36 13.17
C GLY A 150 -6.18 -3.29 14.11
N ASP A 151 -5.03 -2.72 13.72
CA ASP A 151 -4.41 -1.64 14.48
C ASP A 151 -5.20 -0.33 14.41
N ALA A 152 -4.77 0.64 15.24
CA ALA A 152 -5.40 1.95 15.35
C ALA A 152 -5.68 2.60 13.97
N GLY A 153 -6.94 2.72 13.59
CA GLY A 153 -7.36 3.35 12.33
C GLY A 153 -7.37 2.43 11.11
N HIS A 154 -7.06 1.14 11.26
CA HIS A 154 -7.09 0.14 10.21
C HIS A 154 -8.00 -1.05 10.58
N ALA A 155 -8.69 -1.61 9.59
CA ALA A 155 -9.44 -2.85 9.70
C ALA A 155 -9.37 -3.60 8.36
N ARG A 156 -9.63 -4.91 8.39
CA ARG A 156 -9.91 -5.69 7.19
C ARG A 156 -11.39 -5.88 7.01
N VAL A 157 -11.83 -5.81 5.78
CA VAL A 157 -13.22 -6.08 5.43
C VAL A 157 -13.28 -7.15 4.35
N SER A 158 -14.26 -8.05 4.46
CA SER A 158 -14.52 -9.05 3.43
C SER A 158 -15.98 -9.00 2.99
N GLY A 159 -16.23 -9.29 1.71
CA GLY A 159 -17.58 -9.37 1.16
C GLY A 159 -17.58 -9.45 -0.36
N GLU A 160 -18.66 -10.00 -0.93
CA GLU A 160 -18.81 -10.21 -2.37
C GLU A 160 -18.71 -8.91 -3.19
N CYS A 161 -19.13 -7.79 -2.62
CA CYS A 161 -19.06 -6.48 -3.28
C CYS A 161 -17.64 -5.95 -3.53
N LEU A 162 -16.62 -6.61 -2.96
CA LEU A 162 -15.21 -6.27 -3.14
C LEU A 162 -14.54 -7.05 -4.29
N GLN A 163 -15.28 -8.02 -4.87
CA GLN A 163 -14.75 -8.84 -5.95
C GLN A 163 -14.34 -7.98 -7.14
N ASP A 164 -13.07 -8.12 -7.58
CA ASP A 164 -12.51 -7.47 -8.76
C ASP A 164 -12.70 -5.94 -8.82
N ILE A 165 -12.76 -5.29 -7.65
CA ILE A 165 -12.87 -3.83 -7.56
C ILE A 165 -11.46 -3.22 -7.49
N PRO A 166 -10.98 -2.54 -8.54
CA PRO A 166 -9.69 -1.86 -8.48
C PRO A 166 -9.70 -0.72 -7.45
N THR A 167 -8.68 -0.70 -6.60
CA THR A 167 -8.49 0.32 -5.57
C THR A 167 -7.05 0.84 -5.57
N ALA A 168 -6.88 2.13 -5.32
CA ALA A 168 -5.54 2.70 -5.20
C ALA A 168 -4.93 2.41 -3.83
N ALA A 169 -3.66 2.10 -3.83
CA ALA A 169 -2.89 1.93 -2.59
C ALA A 169 -2.93 3.20 -1.74
N LEU A 170 -3.03 3.05 -0.41
CA LEU A 170 -3.19 4.18 0.52
C LEU A 170 -2.11 5.26 0.35
N ASN A 171 -0.86 4.84 0.20
CA ASN A 171 0.27 5.76 0.01
C ASN A 171 0.23 6.53 -1.32
N LYS A 172 -0.41 5.98 -2.36
CA LYS A 172 -0.62 6.70 -3.63
C LYS A 172 -1.52 7.91 -3.45
N VAL A 173 -2.47 7.85 -2.54
CA VAL A 173 -3.51 8.85 -2.36
C VAL A 173 -3.26 9.80 -1.20
N MET A 174 -2.43 9.39 -0.22
CA MET A 174 -2.11 10.21 0.94
C MET A 174 -1.49 11.55 0.53
N GLY A 175 -2.08 12.66 0.98
CA GLY A 175 -1.60 14.01 0.65
C GLY A 175 -1.89 14.47 -0.79
N ARG A 176 -2.59 13.68 -1.61
CA ARG A 176 -2.86 13.98 -3.03
C ARG A 176 -4.35 14.21 -3.29
N PRO A 177 -4.70 14.92 -4.39
CA PRO A 177 -6.08 15.02 -4.86
C PRO A 177 -6.66 13.63 -5.17
N LEU A 178 -7.86 13.35 -4.63
CA LEU A 178 -8.47 12.01 -4.69
C LEU A 178 -9.22 11.72 -5.99
N ALA A 179 -9.52 12.73 -6.81
CA ALA A 179 -10.47 12.61 -7.93
C ALA A 179 -10.16 11.43 -8.88
N ASP A 180 -8.87 11.23 -9.20
CA ASP A 180 -8.44 10.21 -10.15
C ASP A 180 -8.31 8.80 -9.51
N PHE A 181 -8.35 8.71 -8.19
CA PHE A 181 -8.13 7.48 -7.42
C PHE A 181 -9.40 6.90 -6.82
N LEU A 182 -10.52 7.61 -6.90
CA LEU A 182 -11.78 7.14 -6.32
C LEU A 182 -12.24 5.82 -6.96
N PRO A 183 -12.70 4.85 -6.16
CA PRO A 183 -13.21 3.58 -6.69
C PRO A 183 -14.30 3.83 -7.75
N ARG A 184 -14.25 3.08 -8.84
CA ARG A 184 -15.29 3.21 -9.90
C ARG A 184 -16.58 2.47 -9.56
N SER A 185 -16.55 1.56 -8.57
CA SER A 185 -17.72 0.82 -8.09
C SER A 185 -18.79 1.77 -7.54
N ALA A 186 -20.01 1.68 -8.06
CA ALA A 186 -21.14 2.46 -7.56
C ALA A 186 -21.49 2.08 -6.12
N GLN A 187 -21.37 0.80 -5.76
CA GLN A 187 -21.63 0.31 -4.41
C GLN A 187 -20.64 0.86 -3.39
N LEU A 188 -19.32 0.82 -3.69
CA LEU A 188 -18.32 1.41 -2.79
C LEU A 188 -18.46 2.91 -2.66
N LYS A 189 -18.79 3.63 -3.76
CA LYS A 189 -19.08 5.08 -3.69
C LYS A 189 -20.26 5.38 -2.79
N ARG A 190 -21.35 4.61 -2.91
CA ARG A 190 -22.52 4.75 -2.05
C ARG A 190 -22.13 4.53 -0.58
N LEU A 191 -21.46 3.42 -0.30
CA LEU A 191 -21.01 3.08 1.05
C LEU A 191 -20.09 4.17 1.63
N GLN A 192 -19.13 4.69 0.86
CA GLN A 192 -18.27 5.81 1.29
C GLN A 192 -19.09 7.06 1.64
N ASN A 193 -20.09 7.41 0.84
CA ASN A 193 -20.94 8.57 1.11
C ASN A 193 -21.79 8.37 2.38
N GLU A 194 -22.35 7.18 2.57
CA GLU A 194 -23.13 6.84 3.76
C GLU A 194 -22.24 6.86 5.02
N LEU A 195 -21.02 6.32 4.94
CA LEU A 195 -20.05 6.39 6.01
C LEU A 195 -19.63 7.83 6.34
N GLN A 196 -19.46 8.69 5.33
CA GLN A 196 -19.17 10.12 5.57
C GLN A 196 -20.27 10.79 6.36
N MET A 197 -21.53 10.53 6.00
CA MET A 197 -22.68 11.07 6.75
C MET A 197 -22.72 10.52 8.17
N TRP A 198 -22.44 9.23 8.35
CA TRP A 198 -22.40 8.60 9.66
C TRP A 198 -21.30 9.20 10.55
N PHE A 199 -20.06 9.32 10.05
CA PHE A 199 -18.97 9.97 10.79
C PHE A 199 -19.26 11.43 11.11
N TYR A 200 -19.86 12.18 10.18
CA TYR A 200 -20.18 13.58 10.37
C TYR A 200 -21.14 13.81 11.55
N THR A 201 -22.07 12.90 11.76
CA THR A 201 -23.07 12.98 12.85
C THR A 201 -22.62 12.28 14.13
N HIS A 202 -21.51 11.55 14.12
CA HIS A 202 -21.08 10.71 15.23
C HIS A 202 -20.59 11.56 16.43
N PRO A 203 -21.21 11.45 17.63
CA PRO A 203 -20.88 12.34 18.76
C PRO A 203 -19.42 12.27 19.22
N ALA A 204 -18.83 11.07 19.20
CA ALA A 204 -17.45 10.84 19.68
C ALA A 204 -16.38 11.50 18.80
N LEU A 205 -16.72 11.96 17.60
CA LEU A 205 -15.79 12.60 16.66
C LEU A 205 -15.90 14.13 16.66
N GLN A 206 -16.87 14.67 17.39
CA GLN A 206 -17.09 16.12 17.49
C GLN A 206 -15.95 16.79 18.26
N GLY A 207 -15.51 17.94 17.78
CA GLY A 207 -14.47 18.75 18.45
C GLY A 207 -13.03 18.31 18.17
N LEU A 208 -12.79 17.23 17.44
CA LEU A 208 -11.45 16.86 16.98
C LEU A 208 -11.00 17.81 15.85
N GLN A 209 -9.73 18.16 15.83
CA GLN A 209 -9.18 19.08 14.82
C GLN A 209 -9.23 18.51 13.39
N ARG A 210 -8.95 17.21 13.26
CA ARG A 210 -9.05 16.42 12.02
C ARG A 210 -9.81 15.14 12.36
N PRO A 211 -11.15 15.20 12.49
CA PRO A 211 -11.92 14.03 12.85
C PRO A 211 -11.85 12.99 11.73
N ILE A 212 -12.08 11.74 12.08
CA ILE A 212 -12.44 10.72 11.10
C ILE A 212 -13.71 11.21 10.41
N ASN A 213 -13.69 11.36 9.09
CA ASN A 213 -14.85 11.76 8.32
C ASN A 213 -15.06 10.91 7.06
N SER A 214 -14.17 9.94 6.81
CA SER A 214 -14.30 8.99 5.70
C SER A 214 -13.45 7.75 5.94
N VAL A 215 -13.53 6.80 5.01
CA VAL A 215 -12.68 5.62 4.93
C VAL A 215 -12.01 5.53 3.56
N TRP A 216 -10.87 4.84 3.51
CA TRP A 216 -10.22 4.45 2.28
C TRP A 216 -10.15 2.94 2.17
N PHE A 217 -10.65 2.39 1.06
CA PHE A 217 -10.52 0.96 0.74
C PHE A 217 -9.33 0.76 -0.19
N CYS A 218 -8.47 -0.20 0.13
CA CYS A 218 -7.35 -0.57 -0.72
C CYS A 218 -6.98 -2.05 -0.57
N GLY A 219 -5.99 -2.51 -1.36
CA GLY A 219 -5.45 -3.86 -1.23
C GLY A 219 -6.39 -4.97 -1.68
N THR A 220 -7.39 -4.65 -2.50
CA THR A 220 -8.29 -5.63 -3.11
C THR A 220 -7.55 -6.52 -4.11
N GLY A 221 -8.13 -7.65 -4.43
CA GLY A 221 -7.61 -8.58 -5.42
C GLY A 221 -7.60 -10.02 -4.92
N ALA A 222 -7.37 -10.96 -5.84
CA ALA A 222 -7.31 -12.38 -5.53
C ALA A 222 -5.86 -12.80 -5.20
N LEU A 223 -5.66 -13.46 -4.07
CA LEU A 223 -4.36 -13.97 -3.66
C LEU A 223 -4.03 -15.26 -4.42
N THR A 224 -3.10 -15.16 -5.36
CA THR A 224 -2.59 -16.31 -6.10
C THR A 224 -1.49 -17.04 -5.31
N PRO A 225 -1.21 -18.32 -5.59
CA PRO A 225 -0.11 -19.04 -4.92
C PRO A 225 1.26 -18.37 -5.13
N GLY A 226 1.48 -17.69 -6.25
CA GLY A 226 2.71 -16.94 -6.53
C GLY A 226 2.86 -15.74 -5.62
N LEU A 227 1.83 -14.91 -5.54
CA LEU A 227 1.81 -13.73 -4.65
C LEU A 227 1.81 -14.13 -3.18
N GLN A 228 1.11 -15.19 -2.80
CA GLN A 228 1.14 -15.72 -1.43
C GLN A 228 2.57 -16.07 -0.99
N ARG A 229 3.33 -16.81 -1.83
CA ARG A 229 4.74 -17.10 -1.55
C ARG A 229 5.57 -15.81 -1.46
N MET A 230 5.35 -14.88 -2.39
CA MET A 230 6.07 -13.60 -2.41
C MET A 230 5.80 -12.78 -1.15
N CYS A 231 4.55 -12.63 -0.74
CA CYS A 231 4.20 -11.87 0.48
C CYS A 231 4.82 -12.49 1.74
N ARG A 232 4.96 -13.81 1.81
CA ARG A 232 5.64 -14.49 2.93
C ARG A 232 7.16 -14.32 2.95
N GLN A 233 7.77 -13.94 1.82
CA GLN A 233 9.22 -13.71 1.70
C GLN A 233 9.62 -12.26 1.97
N ILE A 234 8.66 -11.36 2.15
CA ILE A 234 8.93 -9.95 2.40
C ILE A 234 9.25 -9.75 3.87
N ALA A 235 10.41 -9.17 4.14
CA ALA A 235 10.73 -8.58 5.43
C ALA A 235 10.79 -7.06 5.28
N TRP A 236 10.04 -6.35 6.10
CA TRP A 236 10.05 -4.89 6.09
C TRP A 236 11.23 -4.38 6.89
N SER A 237 11.97 -3.43 6.32
CA SER A 237 13.07 -2.80 7.03
C SER A 237 12.54 -1.82 8.08
N ALA A 238 12.20 -2.33 9.24
CA ALA A 238 11.88 -1.51 10.42
C ALA A 238 13.14 -0.82 11.01
N GLY A 239 14.03 -0.32 10.14
CA GLY A 239 15.28 0.29 10.54
C GLY A 239 16.44 -0.72 10.71
N GLN A 240 16.30 -1.98 10.34
CA GLN A 240 17.37 -2.97 10.32
C GLN A 240 18.09 -2.99 8.98
N ALA A 241 19.41 -3.05 8.99
CA ALA A 241 20.20 -3.23 7.78
C ALA A 241 20.21 -4.72 7.37
N PRO A 242 20.01 -5.05 6.07
CA PRO A 242 20.12 -6.41 5.60
C PRO A 242 21.54 -6.96 5.82
N ALA A 243 21.66 -8.27 5.95
CA ALA A 243 22.95 -8.94 6.03
C ALA A 243 23.64 -8.99 4.66
N ALA A 244 24.93 -9.32 4.64
CA ALA A 244 25.66 -9.51 3.40
C ALA A 244 25.09 -10.70 2.60
N GLY A 245 24.92 -10.55 1.30
CA GLY A 245 24.37 -11.56 0.40
C GLY A 245 22.84 -11.52 0.27
N GLU A 246 22.18 -10.57 0.89
CA GLU A 246 20.72 -10.40 0.83
C GLU A 246 20.27 -9.57 -0.38
N GLN A 247 19.02 -9.77 -0.79
CA GLN A 247 18.36 -8.96 -1.79
C GLN A 247 17.55 -7.84 -1.12
N TRP A 248 17.66 -6.65 -1.65
CA TRP A 248 17.04 -5.45 -1.14
C TRP A 248 16.18 -4.78 -2.19
N LEU A 249 14.91 -4.61 -1.91
CA LEU A 249 13.97 -3.90 -2.76
C LEU A 249 13.71 -2.51 -2.17
N TRP A 250 14.24 -1.49 -2.82
CA TRP A 250 13.88 -0.11 -2.54
C TRP A 250 12.71 0.30 -3.43
N ALA A 251 11.71 0.97 -2.87
CA ALA A 251 10.53 1.37 -3.63
C ALA A 251 9.99 2.73 -3.19
N SER A 252 9.63 3.55 -4.18
CA SER A 252 8.75 4.70 -4.08
C SER A 252 7.41 4.40 -4.74
N ASP A 253 6.52 5.38 -4.82
CA ASP A 253 5.23 5.21 -5.49
C ASP A 253 5.36 4.94 -7.00
N THR A 254 6.39 5.48 -7.63
CA THR A 254 6.59 5.44 -9.09
C THR A 254 7.77 4.59 -9.54
N GLN A 255 8.70 4.27 -8.65
CA GLN A 255 9.90 3.50 -8.95
C GLN A 255 10.15 2.42 -7.90
N ALA A 256 10.57 1.24 -8.33
CA ALA A 256 11.11 0.19 -7.46
C ALA A 256 12.37 -0.39 -8.09
N SER A 257 13.39 -0.67 -7.27
CA SER A 257 14.68 -1.19 -7.72
C SER A 257 15.12 -2.33 -6.81
N LEU A 258 15.48 -3.47 -7.40
CA LEU A 258 16.01 -4.63 -6.70
C LEU A 258 17.54 -4.60 -6.75
N TRP A 259 18.17 -4.70 -5.60
CA TRP A 259 19.61 -4.61 -5.43
C TRP A 259 20.16 -5.85 -4.74
N HIS A 260 21.35 -6.28 -5.15
CA HIS A 260 22.16 -7.26 -4.43
C HIS A 260 23.28 -6.55 -3.69
N ILE A 261 23.49 -6.93 -2.43
CA ILE A 261 24.43 -6.28 -1.53
C ILE A 261 25.58 -7.20 -1.21
N ASP A 262 26.75 -6.88 -1.76
CA ASP A 262 27.99 -7.53 -1.45
C ASP A 262 28.73 -6.81 -0.30
N GLY A 263 28.84 -7.46 0.85
CA GLY A 263 29.72 -7.03 1.95
C GLY A 263 29.09 -6.15 3.03
N ALA A 264 29.07 -6.68 4.24
CA ALA A 264 28.46 -6.09 5.44
C ALA A 264 29.12 -4.77 5.94
N SER A 265 30.34 -4.43 5.53
CA SER A 265 31.10 -3.36 6.19
C SER A 265 30.73 -1.94 5.80
N LEU A 266 30.25 -1.72 4.59
CA LEU A 266 29.87 -0.39 4.10
C LEU A 266 28.46 0.02 4.60
N TRP A 267 27.59 -0.95 4.77
CA TRP A 267 26.21 -0.80 5.23
C TRP A 267 26.07 -0.28 6.64
N GLN A 268 26.76 -0.89 7.58
CA GLN A 268 26.69 -0.50 8.99
C GLN A 268 27.14 0.94 9.22
N LYS A 269 28.01 1.47 8.35
CA LYS A 269 28.48 2.86 8.45
C LYS A 269 27.49 3.86 7.85
N ALA A 270 26.82 3.49 6.76
CA ALA A 270 25.84 4.35 6.11
C ALA A 270 24.53 4.41 6.90
N TRP A 271 24.05 3.28 7.38
CA TRP A 271 22.80 3.13 8.12
C TRP A 271 22.75 3.94 9.44
N ARG A 272 23.85 4.07 10.16
CA ARG A 272 23.91 4.88 11.39
C ARG A 272 23.61 6.36 11.19
N ARG A 273 23.57 6.85 9.96
CA ARG A 273 23.27 8.25 9.62
C ARG A 273 21.81 8.52 9.28
N PHE A 274 21.03 7.48 9.04
CA PHE A 274 19.60 7.62 8.75
C PHE A 274 18.80 7.38 10.02
N LYS A 275 18.09 8.41 10.51
CA LYS A 275 17.06 8.20 11.54
C LYS A 275 15.90 7.48 10.85
N PRO A 276 15.46 6.33 11.37
CA PRO A 276 14.26 5.68 10.85
C PRO A 276 13.07 6.61 11.03
N LEU A 277 12.43 6.99 9.94
CA LEU A 277 11.10 7.57 9.99
C LEU A 277 10.16 6.41 10.29
N ALA A 278 9.54 6.43 11.47
CA ALA A 278 8.56 5.44 11.87
C ALA A 278 7.38 5.47 10.90
N TRP A 279 7.21 4.39 10.15
CA TRP A 279 5.99 4.15 9.37
C TRP A 279 4.96 3.52 10.30
N PRO A 280 3.75 4.12 10.48
CA PRO A 280 2.94 3.73 11.62
C PRO A 280 2.16 2.43 11.49
N HIS A 281 1.87 1.83 10.35
CA HIS A 281 0.75 0.88 10.32
C HIS A 281 0.88 -0.39 9.46
N VAL A 282 1.97 -0.63 8.76
CA VAL A 282 2.10 -1.86 7.94
C VAL A 282 3.20 -2.80 8.41
N ALA A 283 4.14 -2.30 9.21
CA ALA A 283 5.33 -3.05 9.61
C ALA A 283 5.13 -4.03 10.78
N HIS A 284 4.03 -3.93 11.54
CA HIS A 284 3.83 -4.72 12.77
C HIS A 284 2.99 -5.99 12.59
N GLU A 285 2.46 -6.26 11.41
CA GLU A 285 1.56 -7.40 11.21
C GLU A 285 2.23 -8.65 10.61
N LEU A 286 3.53 -8.63 10.34
CA LEU A 286 4.26 -9.76 9.77
C LEU A 286 5.39 -10.29 10.66
N ASP A 287 5.48 -9.86 11.94
CA ASP A 287 6.36 -10.46 12.96
C ASP A 287 5.74 -11.68 13.64
#